data_dca7b4085a2a5070cfcf158511d74dda
#
_entry.id   dca7b4085a2a5070cfcf158511d74dda
#
_cell.length_a   1.000
_cell.length_b   1.000
_cell.length_c   1.000
_cell.angle_alpha   90.00
_cell.angle_beta   90.00
_cell.angle_gamma   90.00
#
_symmetry.space_group_name_H-M   'P 1'
#
loop_
_entity.id
_entity.type
_entity.pdbx_description
1 polymer ?
#
loop_
_entity_poly.entity_id
_entity_poly.type
_entity_poly.pdbx_seq_one_letter_code
_entity_poly.pdbx_strand_id
1 'polypeptide(L)'
;TVNLGRVTPNFYLSLQALEEDGVVRLLSTPKLSTLNGHEATLTSGETQYYKEVQNNYYGTQNPISSESYQWKSVDANLSIKVTPYVSEDRQITLEIEFEQTEFTDRNVEDAPPGTATRSFKSIVKVQNEEMVLLGGLDRNTMENSSRGVPFLARVPVIKWFFGKEKRNKVERTLNIFIKPTVVE
;
A
#
# COMPACT_ATOMS: atom_id res chain seq x y z
N THR A 1 55.99 5.43 0.48
CA THR A 1 55.20 4.19 0.62
C THR A 1 54.88 4.01 2.09
N VAL A 2 53.66 4.36 2.51
CA VAL A 2 53.19 4.12 3.87
C VAL A 2 52.74 2.67 3.96
N ASN A 3 53.47 1.86 4.69
CA ASN A 3 53.16 0.45 4.90
C ASN A 3 52.21 0.35 6.07
N LEU A 4 50.93 0.40 5.77
CA LEU A 4 49.82 0.23 6.73
C LEU A 4 49.61 -1.27 7.03
N GLY A 5 50.43 -1.83 7.91
CA GLY A 5 50.19 -3.04 8.67
C GLY A 5 49.55 -4.24 7.93
N ARG A 6 49.99 -5.44 8.22
CA ARG A 6 49.37 -6.69 7.72
C ARG A 6 47.91 -6.73 8.09
N VAL A 7 47.00 -6.54 7.14
CA VAL A 7 45.56 -6.75 7.31
C VAL A 7 45.36 -8.25 7.47
N THR A 8 44.90 -8.68 8.62
CA THR A 8 44.46 -10.07 8.82
C THR A 8 43.30 -10.39 7.87
N PRO A 9 43.19 -11.61 7.31
CA PRO A 9 42.23 -11.94 6.26
C PRO A 9 40.75 -11.84 6.63
N ASN A 10 40.43 -11.48 7.85
CA ASN A 10 39.04 -11.35 8.35
C ASN A 10 38.58 -9.89 8.55
N PHE A 11 39.35 -8.88 8.13
CA PHE A 11 38.96 -7.49 8.20
C PHE A 11 38.51 -7.01 6.83
N TYR A 12 37.25 -7.18 6.50
CA TYR A 12 36.64 -6.58 5.32
C TYR A 12 35.96 -5.27 5.70
N LEU A 13 36.51 -4.14 5.26
CA LEU A 13 35.77 -2.88 5.29
C LEU A 13 34.80 -2.89 4.10
N SER A 14 33.59 -3.30 4.35
CA SER A 14 32.51 -3.21 3.38
C SER A 14 31.83 -1.85 3.53
N LEU A 15 32.19 -0.92 2.66
CA LEU A 15 31.47 0.35 2.50
C LEU A 15 30.38 0.11 1.45
N GLN A 16 29.15 -0.13 1.90
CA GLN A 16 27.99 -0.26 1.03
C GLN A 16 27.10 0.95 1.22
N ALA A 17 27.21 1.90 0.32
CA ALA A 17 26.22 2.97 0.18
C ALA A 17 25.29 2.56 -0.96
N LEU A 18 24.03 2.29 -0.64
CA LEU A 18 22.96 2.04 -1.58
C LEU A 18 21.93 3.15 -1.41
N GLU A 19 21.76 3.95 -2.43
CA GLU A 19 20.64 4.88 -2.58
C GLU A 19 19.72 4.30 -3.64
N GLU A 20 18.50 3.97 -3.25
CA GLU A 20 17.47 3.46 -4.14
C GLU A 20 16.31 4.46 -4.15
N ASP A 21 16.13 5.12 -5.28
CA ASP A 21 15.01 6.04 -5.50
C ASP A 21 14.06 5.42 -6.51
N GLY A 22 12.84 5.10 -6.05
CA GLY A 22 11.80 4.47 -6.85
C GLY A 22 10.51 5.27 -6.80
N VAL A 23 10.01 5.74 -7.94
CA VAL A 23 8.70 6.39 -8.05
C VAL A 23 7.73 5.47 -8.78
N VAL A 24 6.72 4.98 -8.06
CA VAL A 24 5.61 4.23 -8.65
C VAL A 24 4.39 5.14 -8.73
N ARG A 25 3.86 5.34 -9.94
CA ARG A 25 2.60 6.06 -10.17
C ARG A 25 1.55 5.08 -10.69
N LEU A 26 0.48 4.94 -9.94
CA LEU A 26 -0.70 4.19 -10.35
C LEU A 26 -1.83 5.17 -10.66
N LEU A 27 -2.39 5.08 -11.87
CA LEU A 27 -3.53 5.88 -12.29
C LEU A 27 -4.66 4.93 -12.70
N SER A 28 -5.78 4.98 -11.98
CA SER A 28 -7.01 4.27 -12.34
C SER A 28 -8.09 5.29 -12.72
N THR A 29 -8.69 5.11 -13.88
CA THR A 29 -9.73 6.00 -14.40
C THR A 29 -11.02 5.23 -14.70
N PRO A 30 -11.80 4.84 -13.68
CA PRO A 30 -13.11 4.22 -13.90
C PRO A 30 -14.06 5.22 -14.57
N LYS A 31 -14.92 4.73 -15.44
CA LYS A 31 -15.95 5.51 -16.12
C LYS A 31 -17.31 4.89 -15.86
N LEU A 32 -18.28 5.71 -15.60
CA LEU A 32 -19.63 5.31 -15.25
C LEU A 32 -20.60 6.31 -15.87
N SER A 33 -21.68 5.84 -16.45
CA SER A 33 -22.75 6.69 -16.99
C SER A 33 -24.11 6.32 -16.37
N THR A 34 -24.92 7.34 -16.11
CA THR A 34 -26.25 7.16 -15.54
C THR A 34 -27.16 8.32 -15.92
N LEU A 35 -28.44 8.15 -15.67
CA LEU A 35 -29.44 9.20 -15.86
C LEU A 35 -29.49 10.12 -14.62
N ASN A 36 -30.00 11.35 -14.84
CA ASN A 36 -30.23 12.29 -13.75
C ASN A 36 -31.13 11.70 -12.65
N GLY A 37 -30.68 11.78 -11.40
CA GLY A 37 -31.39 11.25 -10.24
C GLY A 37 -31.36 9.74 -10.08
N HIS A 38 -30.60 9.01 -10.90
CA HIS A 38 -30.49 7.55 -10.80
C HIS A 38 -29.09 7.13 -10.32
N GLU A 39 -29.09 6.24 -9.34
CA GLU A 39 -27.85 5.63 -8.84
C GLU A 39 -27.24 4.71 -9.90
N ALA A 40 -25.96 4.82 -10.09
CA ALA A 40 -25.18 3.84 -10.82
C ALA A 40 -24.06 3.28 -9.95
N THR A 41 -23.76 2.00 -10.16
CA THR A 41 -22.71 1.28 -9.41
C THR A 41 -21.74 0.62 -10.38
N LEU A 42 -20.46 0.80 -10.14
CA LEU A 42 -19.38 0.08 -10.79
C LEU A 42 -18.65 -0.75 -9.73
N THR A 43 -18.52 -2.05 -9.97
CA THR A 43 -17.73 -2.93 -9.12
C THR A 43 -16.71 -3.67 -9.98
N SER A 44 -15.46 -3.66 -9.57
CA SER A 44 -14.38 -4.42 -10.18
C SER A 44 -13.51 -5.01 -9.08
N GLY A 45 -13.03 -6.24 -9.24
CA GLY A 45 -12.25 -6.87 -8.21
C GLY A 45 -11.44 -8.05 -8.71
N GLU A 46 -10.57 -8.51 -7.85
CA GLU A 46 -9.77 -9.71 -8.03
C GLU A 46 -9.77 -10.55 -6.75
N THR A 47 -9.55 -11.85 -6.93
CA THR A 47 -9.53 -12.82 -5.84
C THR A 47 -8.17 -13.50 -5.80
N GLN A 48 -7.52 -13.52 -4.65
CA GLN A 48 -6.30 -14.29 -4.44
C GLN A 48 -6.57 -15.48 -3.53
N TYR A 49 -5.97 -16.62 -3.87
CA TYR A 49 -6.10 -17.85 -3.09
C TYR A 49 -4.84 -18.07 -2.25
N TYR A 50 -5.03 -18.61 -1.07
CA TYR A 50 -3.95 -19.05 -0.20
C TYR A 50 -4.26 -20.41 0.40
N LYS A 51 -3.22 -21.11 0.80
CA LYS A 51 -3.29 -22.44 1.37
C LYS A 51 -3.25 -22.34 2.90
N GLU A 52 -4.32 -22.76 3.56
CA GLU A 52 -4.33 -22.92 5.01
C GLU A 52 -3.94 -24.37 5.35
N VAL A 53 -2.86 -24.52 6.10
CA VAL A 53 -2.34 -25.83 6.51
C VAL A 53 -2.79 -26.10 7.94
N GLN A 54 -3.42 -27.26 8.16
CA GLN A 54 -3.79 -27.76 9.47
C GLN A 54 -2.96 -28.98 9.81
N ASN A 55 -2.18 -28.91 10.86
CA ASN A 55 -1.41 -30.02 11.37
C ASN A 55 -2.20 -30.73 12.48
N ASN A 56 -2.66 -31.93 12.20
CA ASN A 56 -3.34 -32.77 13.17
C ASN A 56 -2.37 -33.81 13.73
N TYR A 57 -2.23 -33.83 15.05
CA TYR A 57 -1.42 -34.82 15.75
C TYR A 57 -2.32 -35.91 16.36
N TYR A 58 -2.11 -37.15 15.98
CA TYR A 58 -2.84 -38.28 16.50
C TYR A 58 -1.90 -39.23 17.27
N GLY A 59 -2.28 -39.60 18.50
CA GLY A 59 -1.56 -40.54 19.34
C GLY A 59 -0.75 -39.91 20.47
N THR A 60 -0.73 -40.56 21.61
CA THR A 60 -0.07 -40.05 22.84
C THR A 60 1.35 -40.59 23.06
N GLN A 61 1.72 -41.77 22.50
CA GLN A 61 3.05 -42.35 22.67
C GLN A 61 3.92 -42.31 21.41
N ASN A 62 3.33 -42.32 20.22
CA ASN A 62 3.99 -42.06 18.94
C ASN A 62 3.08 -41.16 18.11
N PRO A 63 3.24 -39.82 18.20
CA PRO A 63 2.40 -38.91 17.47
C PRO A 63 2.66 -39.06 15.97
N ILE A 64 1.64 -39.45 15.21
CA ILE A 64 1.62 -39.36 13.75
C ILE A 64 1.08 -38.01 13.38
N SER A 65 1.89 -37.21 12.69
CA SER A 65 1.44 -35.94 12.12
C SER A 65 0.73 -36.20 10.79
N SER A 66 -0.50 -35.72 10.67
CA SER A 66 -1.22 -35.68 9.40
C SER A 66 -1.39 -34.23 9.02
N GLU A 67 -0.83 -33.85 7.87
CA GLU A 67 -0.99 -32.51 7.29
C GLU A 67 -2.20 -32.52 6.38
N SER A 68 -3.13 -31.63 6.66
CA SER A 68 -4.30 -31.37 5.83
C SER A 68 -4.27 -29.91 5.40
N TYR A 69 -4.67 -29.62 4.17
CA TYR A 69 -4.71 -28.26 3.67
C TYR A 69 -6.07 -27.94 3.06
N GLN A 70 -6.45 -26.66 3.17
CA GLN A 70 -7.64 -26.12 2.57
C GLN A 70 -7.30 -24.83 1.80
N TRP A 71 -7.83 -24.70 0.60
CA TRP A 71 -7.73 -23.45 -0.15
C TRP A 71 -8.76 -22.45 0.37
N LYS A 72 -8.32 -21.24 0.67
CA LYS A 72 -9.14 -20.10 1.02
C LYS A 72 -8.89 -18.95 0.08
N SER A 73 -9.82 -18.05 -0.04
CA SER A 73 -9.73 -16.87 -0.89
C SER A 73 -9.83 -15.58 -0.07
N VAL A 74 -9.20 -14.55 -0.58
CA VAL A 74 -9.36 -13.17 -0.13
C VAL A 74 -9.67 -12.33 -1.35
N ASP A 75 -10.68 -11.47 -1.24
CA ASP A 75 -11.14 -10.60 -2.32
C ASP A 75 -10.64 -9.17 -2.11
N ALA A 76 -10.23 -8.53 -3.21
CA ALA A 76 -9.89 -7.12 -3.25
C ALA A 76 -10.75 -6.43 -4.31
N ASN A 77 -11.64 -5.55 -3.88
CA ASN A 77 -12.67 -4.95 -4.71
C ASN A 77 -12.58 -3.43 -4.75
N LEU A 78 -12.87 -2.86 -5.91
CA LEU A 78 -13.20 -1.46 -6.12
C LEU A 78 -14.72 -1.37 -6.31
N SER A 79 -15.39 -0.56 -5.51
CA SER A 79 -16.82 -0.25 -5.64
C SER A 79 -17.02 1.25 -5.67
N ILE A 80 -17.73 1.73 -6.66
CA ILE A 80 -18.07 3.14 -6.83
C ILE A 80 -19.57 3.22 -7.05
N LYS A 81 -20.26 4.02 -6.22
CA LYS A 81 -21.65 4.38 -6.40
C LYS A 81 -21.74 5.88 -6.60
N VAL A 82 -22.51 6.30 -7.58
CA VAL A 82 -22.71 7.71 -7.90
C VAL A 82 -24.18 7.97 -8.21
N THR A 83 -24.74 8.99 -7.57
CA THR A 83 -26.07 9.52 -7.89
C THR A 83 -25.96 10.98 -8.28
N PRO A 84 -26.13 11.35 -9.56
CA PRO A 84 -26.08 12.73 -10.01
C PRO A 84 -27.46 13.39 -9.91
N TYR A 85 -27.45 14.69 -9.56
CA TYR A 85 -28.60 15.57 -9.64
C TYR A 85 -28.21 16.82 -10.43
N VAL A 86 -28.73 16.96 -11.62
CA VAL A 86 -28.47 18.10 -12.50
C VAL A 86 -29.57 19.14 -12.32
N SER A 87 -29.21 20.36 -11.96
CA SER A 87 -30.14 21.49 -11.81
C SER A 87 -30.29 22.28 -13.11
N GLU A 88 -31.33 23.14 -13.21
CA GLU A 88 -31.61 23.93 -14.40
C GLU A 88 -30.49 24.90 -14.78
N ASP A 89 -29.68 25.34 -13.83
CA ASP A 89 -28.51 26.19 -14.02
C ASP A 89 -27.24 25.39 -14.41
N ARG A 90 -27.38 24.13 -14.83
CA ARG A 90 -26.31 23.21 -15.25
C ARG A 90 -25.28 22.90 -14.17
N GLN A 91 -25.64 23.09 -12.91
CA GLN A 91 -24.85 22.62 -11.80
C GLN A 91 -25.21 21.16 -11.49
N ILE A 92 -24.19 20.35 -11.21
CA ILE A 92 -24.30 18.94 -10.97
C ILE A 92 -23.98 18.68 -9.51
N THR A 93 -24.95 18.19 -8.75
CA THR A 93 -24.69 17.66 -7.41
C THR A 93 -24.48 16.17 -7.52
N LEU A 94 -23.35 15.69 -7.02
CA LEU A 94 -22.99 14.28 -7.04
C LEU A 94 -22.95 13.74 -5.62
N GLU A 95 -23.76 12.74 -5.33
CA GLU A 95 -23.58 11.90 -4.16
C GLU A 95 -22.70 10.71 -4.56
N ILE A 96 -21.58 10.52 -3.84
CA ILE A 96 -20.55 9.56 -4.22
C ILE A 96 -20.20 8.72 -3.01
N GLU A 97 -20.22 7.40 -3.20
CA GLU A 97 -19.63 6.42 -2.29
C GLU A 97 -18.55 5.67 -3.03
N PHE A 98 -17.38 5.61 -2.42
CA PHE A 98 -16.21 4.93 -2.97
C PHE A 98 -15.66 3.99 -1.92
N GLU A 99 -15.39 2.77 -2.32
CA GLU A 99 -14.70 1.78 -1.52
C GLU A 99 -13.69 1.03 -2.40
N GLN A 100 -12.46 0.96 -1.94
CA GLN A 100 -11.38 0.26 -2.63
C GLN A 100 -10.62 -0.59 -1.64
N THR A 101 -10.51 -1.87 -1.93
CA THR A 101 -9.62 -2.80 -1.24
C THR A 101 -8.54 -3.24 -2.21
N GLU A 102 -7.28 -3.12 -1.81
CA GLU A 102 -6.11 -3.52 -2.57
C GLU A 102 -5.33 -4.57 -1.79
N PHE A 103 -4.69 -5.50 -2.50
CA PHE A 103 -3.72 -6.39 -1.88
C PHE A 103 -2.46 -5.63 -1.50
N THR A 104 -1.89 -5.97 -0.35
CA THR A 104 -0.60 -5.49 0.11
C THR A 104 0.45 -6.59 -0.03
N ASP A 105 1.73 -6.21 -0.02
CA ASP A 105 2.83 -7.14 -0.08
C ASP A 105 2.73 -8.19 1.03
N ARG A 106 3.01 -9.45 0.67
CA ARG A 106 3.08 -10.55 1.64
C ARG A 106 4.41 -10.48 2.37
N ASN A 107 4.37 -10.45 3.68
CA ASN A 107 5.57 -10.53 4.51
C ASN A 107 6.06 -11.97 4.72
N VAL A 108 5.19 -12.94 4.49
CA VAL A 108 5.46 -14.38 4.65
C VAL A 108 4.78 -15.12 3.50
N GLU A 109 5.49 -16.05 2.86
CA GLU A 109 5.06 -16.73 1.64
C GLU A 109 3.77 -17.55 1.82
N ASP A 110 3.57 -18.16 2.99
CA ASP A 110 2.39 -18.98 3.31
C ASP A 110 1.29 -18.23 4.06
N ALA A 111 1.47 -16.93 4.34
CA ALA A 111 0.45 -16.12 5.00
C ALA A 111 -0.68 -15.75 4.03
N PRO A 112 -1.91 -15.52 4.53
CA PRO A 112 -2.95 -14.93 3.72
C PRO A 112 -2.51 -13.57 3.18
N PRO A 113 -2.94 -13.18 1.97
CA PRO A 113 -2.63 -11.87 1.43
C PRO A 113 -3.20 -10.79 2.36
N GLY A 114 -2.37 -9.81 2.69
CA GLY A 114 -2.82 -8.62 3.41
C GLY A 114 -3.68 -7.75 2.50
N THR A 115 -4.60 -6.99 3.09
CA THR A 115 -5.43 -6.04 2.35
C THR A 115 -5.39 -4.66 2.99
N ALA A 116 -5.51 -3.63 2.15
CA ALA A 116 -5.69 -2.25 2.58
C ALA A 116 -6.99 -1.73 1.98
N THR A 117 -7.92 -1.34 2.84
CA THR A 117 -9.23 -0.82 2.42
C THR A 117 -9.26 0.70 2.63
N ARG A 118 -9.79 1.40 1.64
CA ARG A 118 -10.05 2.83 1.66
C ARG A 118 -11.50 3.06 1.29
N SER A 119 -12.21 3.86 2.06
CA SER A 119 -13.59 4.22 1.76
C SER A 119 -13.84 5.69 2.07
N PHE A 120 -14.68 6.32 1.28
CA PHE A 120 -15.19 7.64 1.57
C PHE A 120 -16.60 7.81 1.00
N LYS A 121 -17.34 8.72 1.61
CA LYS A 121 -18.65 9.18 1.13
C LYS A 121 -18.63 10.70 1.10
N SER A 122 -19.09 11.28 0.00
CA SER A 122 -19.09 12.73 -0.19
C SER A 122 -20.29 13.19 -1.02
N ILE A 123 -20.71 14.41 -0.79
CA ILE A 123 -21.66 15.13 -1.65
C ILE A 123 -20.94 16.38 -2.12
N VAL A 124 -20.79 16.52 -3.43
CA VAL A 124 -20.11 17.66 -4.04
C VAL A 124 -20.96 18.32 -5.11
N LYS A 125 -20.79 19.61 -5.26
CA LYS A 125 -21.44 20.41 -6.30
C LYS A 125 -20.38 20.90 -7.28
N VAL A 126 -20.55 20.61 -8.56
CA VAL A 126 -19.55 20.87 -9.61
C VAL A 126 -20.23 21.37 -10.87
N GLN A 127 -19.49 22.01 -11.74
CA GLN A 127 -19.96 22.40 -13.07
C GLN A 127 -19.74 21.27 -14.08
N ASN A 128 -20.46 21.32 -15.20
CA ASN A 128 -20.24 20.39 -16.29
C ASN A 128 -18.80 20.47 -16.79
N GLU A 129 -18.14 19.31 -16.95
CA GLU A 129 -16.74 19.13 -17.37
C GLU A 129 -15.69 19.67 -16.39
N GLU A 130 -16.06 20.17 -15.24
CA GLU A 130 -15.12 20.59 -14.20
C GLU A 130 -14.52 19.37 -13.47
N MET A 131 -13.21 19.41 -13.27
CA MET A 131 -12.51 18.40 -12.48
C MET A 131 -12.35 18.89 -11.04
N VAL A 132 -12.87 18.12 -10.10
CA VAL A 132 -12.82 18.47 -8.68
C VAL A 132 -12.11 17.37 -7.88
N LEU A 133 -11.26 17.78 -6.94
CA LEU A 133 -10.65 16.88 -5.96
C LEU A 133 -11.70 16.52 -4.89
N LEU A 134 -12.06 15.25 -4.81
CA LEU A 134 -13.00 14.74 -3.80
C LEU A 134 -12.36 14.53 -2.44
N GLY A 135 -11.11 14.12 -2.46
CA GLY A 135 -10.34 13.84 -1.25
C GLY A 135 -8.96 13.32 -1.56
N GLY A 136 -8.13 13.31 -0.55
CA GLY A 136 -6.78 12.81 -0.66
C GLY A 136 -6.27 12.31 0.68
N LEU A 137 -5.22 11.49 0.64
CA LEU A 137 -4.52 10.99 1.81
C LEU A 137 -3.03 11.03 1.54
N ASP A 138 -2.33 11.82 2.34
CA ASP A 138 -0.87 11.83 2.35
C ASP A 138 -0.37 11.05 3.55
N ARG A 139 0.44 10.04 3.30
CA ARG A 139 1.08 9.24 4.33
C ARG A 139 2.58 9.33 4.17
N ASN A 140 3.24 9.86 5.18
CA ASN A 140 4.69 9.94 5.27
C ASN A 140 5.16 9.05 6.42
N THR A 141 5.93 8.03 6.09
CA THR A 141 6.50 7.10 7.07
C THR A 141 8.01 7.25 7.05
N MET A 142 8.59 7.63 8.17
CA MET A 142 10.04 7.70 8.36
C MET A 142 10.47 6.63 9.36
N GLU A 143 11.34 5.76 8.93
CA GLU A 143 11.96 4.76 9.78
C GLU A 143 13.47 5.04 9.86
N ASN A 144 13.92 5.38 11.04
CA ASN A 144 15.34 5.58 11.32
C ASN A 144 15.82 4.43 12.21
N SER A 145 16.68 3.58 11.68
CA SER A 145 17.32 2.51 12.43
C SER A 145 18.82 2.74 12.48
N SER A 146 19.38 2.80 13.69
CA SER A 146 20.82 2.91 13.90
C SER A 146 21.33 1.69 14.66
N ARG A 147 22.36 1.05 14.15
CA ARG A 147 23.05 -0.06 14.79
C ARG A 147 24.54 0.27 14.87
N GLY A 148 25.11 0.14 16.04
CA GLY A 148 26.53 0.41 16.26
C GLY A 148 27.04 -0.21 17.54
N VAL A 149 28.37 -0.20 17.71
CA VAL A 149 29.01 -0.69 18.93
C VAL A 149 28.67 0.26 20.09
N PRO A 150 28.18 -0.24 21.23
CA PRO A 150 27.91 0.58 22.40
C PRO A 150 29.15 1.43 22.76
N PHE A 151 28.98 2.67 23.20
CA PHE A 151 30.03 3.65 23.47
C PHE A 151 30.65 4.32 22.24
N LEU A 152 31.15 3.59 21.24
CA LEU A 152 31.84 4.15 20.07
C LEU A 152 30.87 4.81 19.09
N ALA A 153 29.66 4.29 18.98
CA ALA A 153 28.61 4.85 18.11
C ALA A 153 28.03 6.19 18.62
N ARG A 154 28.35 6.63 19.83
CA ARG A 154 27.87 7.89 20.42
C ARG A 154 28.82 9.07 20.22
N VAL A 155 30.06 8.83 19.84
CA VAL A 155 31.04 9.89 19.59
C VAL A 155 30.88 10.39 18.16
N PRO A 156 30.64 11.70 17.93
CA PRO A 156 30.23 12.23 16.62
C PRO A 156 31.24 11.98 15.49
N VAL A 157 32.54 11.87 15.76
CA VAL A 157 33.58 11.58 14.78
C VAL A 157 33.74 10.08 14.54
N ILE A 158 33.60 9.26 15.58
CA ILE A 158 33.83 7.82 15.54
C ILE A 158 32.58 7.07 15.06
N LYS A 159 31.38 7.64 15.26
CA LYS A 159 30.10 7.10 14.78
C LYS A 159 30.16 6.73 13.28
N TRP A 160 30.83 7.53 12.49
CA TRP A 160 30.95 7.34 11.04
C TRP A 160 31.67 6.03 10.65
N PHE A 161 32.62 5.55 11.49
CA PHE A 161 33.36 4.32 11.26
C PHE A 161 32.72 3.08 11.88
N PHE A 162 31.97 3.23 13.01
CA PHE A 162 31.45 2.12 13.81
C PHE A 162 29.93 2.06 13.91
N GLY A 163 29.23 2.97 13.24
CA GLY A 163 27.76 3.02 13.21
C GLY A 163 27.23 2.74 11.80
N LYS A 164 26.19 1.91 11.71
CA LYS A 164 25.38 1.76 10.49
C LYS A 164 24.05 2.47 10.73
N GLU A 165 23.75 3.48 9.93
CA GLU A 165 22.47 4.20 9.95
C GLU A 165 21.67 3.80 8.71
N LYS A 166 20.44 3.34 8.91
CA LYS A 166 19.49 3.05 7.85
C LYS A 166 18.33 4.04 8.00
N ARG A 167 18.13 4.85 6.98
CA ARG A 167 16.96 5.73 6.86
C ARG A 167 16.07 5.18 5.76
N ASN A 168 14.83 4.96 6.08
CA ASN A 168 13.81 4.59 5.12
C ASN A 168 12.70 5.64 5.20
N LYS A 169 12.46 6.33 4.08
CA LYS A 169 11.39 7.31 3.95
C LYS A 169 10.44 6.82 2.87
N VAL A 170 9.21 6.56 3.25
CA VAL A 170 8.15 6.15 2.33
C VAL A 170 7.07 7.21 2.33
N GLU A 171 6.86 7.84 1.19
CA GLU A 171 5.78 8.79 0.96
C GLU A 171 4.74 8.13 0.05
N ARG A 172 3.48 8.16 0.47
CA ARG A 172 2.34 7.66 -0.31
C ARG A 172 1.27 8.73 -0.34
N THR A 173 0.93 9.18 -1.53
CA THR A 173 -0.13 10.15 -1.77
C THR A 173 -1.22 9.51 -2.59
N LEU A 174 -2.45 9.60 -2.12
CA LEU A 174 -3.66 9.22 -2.83
C LEU A 174 -4.48 10.47 -3.08
N ASN A 175 -4.81 10.75 -4.34
CA ASN A 175 -5.71 11.83 -4.72
C ASN A 175 -6.85 11.26 -5.56
N ILE A 176 -8.08 11.63 -5.24
CA ILE A 176 -9.28 11.16 -5.92
C ILE A 176 -9.96 12.35 -6.56
N PHE A 177 -10.07 12.30 -7.88
CA PHE A 177 -10.71 13.33 -8.69
C PHE A 177 -11.95 12.78 -9.36
N ILE A 178 -12.94 13.66 -9.58
CA ILE A 178 -14.08 13.36 -10.43
C ILE A 178 -14.25 14.45 -11.48
N LYS A 179 -14.67 14.03 -12.67
CA LYS A 179 -15.05 14.93 -13.77
C LYS A 179 -16.39 14.46 -14.32
N PRO A 180 -17.51 15.09 -13.99
CA PRO A 180 -18.80 14.80 -14.59
C PRO A 180 -18.91 15.43 -15.98
N THR A 181 -19.63 14.76 -16.86
CA THR A 181 -19.97 15.25 -18.20
C THR A 181 -21.44 14.98 -18.44
N VAL A 182 -22.22 16.03 -18.72
CA VAL A 182 -23.62 15.91 -19.12
C VAL A 182 -23.68 15.77 -20.62
N VAL A 183 -24.36 14.72 -21.08
CA VAL A 183 -24.65 14.49 -22.49
C VAL A 183 -26.14 14.76 -22.69
N GLU A 184 -26.48 15.67 -23.59
CA GLU A 184 -27.86 16.03 -23.97
C GLU A 184 -28.42 15.05 -25.02
#